data_020d49ed87fe7a0efe96eb1cc63635ed
#
_entry.id   020d49ed87fe7a0efe96eb1cc63635ed
#
_cell.length_a   1.000
_cell.length_b   1.000
_cell.length_c   1.000
_cell.angle_alpha   90.00
_cell.angle_beta   90.00
_cell.angle_gamma   90.00
#
_symmetry.space_group_name_H-M   'P 1'
#
loop_
_entity.id
_entity.type
_entity.pdbx_description
1 polymer ?
#
loop_
_entity_poly.entity_id
_entity_poly.type
_entity_poly.pdbx_seq_one_letter_code
_entity_poly.pdbx_strand_id
1 'polypeptide(L)'
;MVTGANKGIGFGIAKYLGLNGWSIVVGARHQERAEKAMEELKVQGIDVLGWLNIELGNIASIERASVEAAEKYPGLSLLVNNAGIPGNMNVDAQHTALSEIKECIDVNFIGTFALTKSLLPLLEANKGRIVNITVPSEISPYWHPLAYVASKAAQNAMMGVMAMEFQQGERSIEIFSVHPGPTTTDLNGNMCLPGFHDINTVGRKTAELINDGKCHQGEFIELYPIVKE
;
A
#
# COMPACT_ATOMS: atom_id res chain seq x y z
N MET A 1 1.35 -1.79 -10.27
CA MET A 1 1.29 -0.39 -9.76
C MET A 1 1.51 -0.38 -8.24
N VAL A 2 2.28 0.60 -7.73
CA VAL A 2 2.48 0.80 -6.29
C VAL A 2 2.04 2.22 -5.92
N THR A 3 1.07 2.36 -5.00
CA THR A 3 0.64 3.68 -4.54
C THR A 3 1.61 4.24 -3.49
N GLY A 4 1.87 5.56 -3.53
CA GLY A 4 2.89 6.17 -2.67
C GLY A 4 4.32 5.74 -3.01
N ALA A 5 4.58 5.28 -4.25
CA ALA A 5 5.89 4.81 -4.68
C ALA A 5 6.93 5.93 -4.91
N ASN A 6 6.57 7.18 -4.65
CA ASN A 6 7.48 8.32 -4.79
C ASN A 6 8.46 8.46 -3.61
N LYS A 7 8.32 7.69 -2.53
CA LYS A 7 9.20 7.65 -1.36
C LYS A 7 8.90 6.49 -0.42
N GLY A 8 9.74 6.33 0.62
CA GLY A 8 9.49 5.42 1.74
C GLY A 8 9.32 3.96 1.32
N ILE A 9 8.45 3.23 2.04
CA ILE A 9 8.20 1.79 1.81
C ILE A 9 7.73 1.54 0.38
N GLY A 10 6.82 2.38 -0.16
CA GLY A 10 6.32 2.22 -1.52
C GLY A 10 7.40 2.31 -2.59
N PHE A 11 8.38 3.22 -2.43
CA PHE A 11 9.54 3.29 -3.31
C PHE A 11 10.41 2.04 -3.20
N GLY A 12 10.67 1.57 -1.97
CA GLY A 12 11.41 0.33 -1.74
C GLY A 12 10.73 -0.88 -2.40
N ILE A 13 9.40 -1.01 -2.26
CA ILE A 13 8.64 -2.09 -2.90
C ILE A 13 8.72 -1.98 -4.43
N ALA A 14 8.48 -0.80 -5.01
CA ALA A 14 8.57 -0.57 -6.44
C ALA A 14 9.96 -0.93 -6.99
N LYS A 15 11.03 -0.51 -6.29
CA LYS A 15 12.40 -0.85 -6.63
C LYS A 15 12.64 -2.36 -6.69
N TYR A 16 12.30 -3.09 -5.64
CA TYR A 16 12.61 -4.52 -5.58
C TYR A 16 11.67 -5.37 -6.46
N LEU A 17 10.44 -4.95 -6.69
CA LEU A 17 9.60 -5.55 -7.74
C LEU A 17 10.24 -5.35 -9.10
N GLY A 18 10.70 -4.13 -9.42
CA GLY A 18 11.35 -3.85 -10.70
C GLY A 18 12.64 -4.64 -10.90
N LEU A 19 13.49 -4.76 -9.88
CA LEU A 19 14.70 -5.61 -9.91
C LEU A 19 14.38 -7.10 -10.09
N ASN A 20 13.17 -7.54 -9.75
CA ASN A 20 12.66 -8.90 -9.98
C ASN A 20 11.86 -9.02 -11.30
N GLY A 21 12.00 -8.07 -12.22
CA GLY A 21 11.45 -8.15 -13.59
C GLY A 21 10.04 -7.60 -13.77
N TRP A 22 9.46 -6.95 -12.77
CA TRP A 22 8.18 -6.26 -12.94
C TRP A 22 8.35 -4.91 -13.64
N SER A 23 7.48 -4.61 -14.58
CA SER A 23 7.33 -3.24 -15.10
C SER A 23 6.54 -2.40 -14.09
N ILE A 24 7.04 -1.22 -13.76
CA ILE A 24 6.53 -0.41 -12.64
C ILE A 24 5.68 0.77 -13.13
N VAL A 25 4.49 0.91 -12.54
CA VAL A 25 3.68 2.13 -12.60
C VAL A 25 3.69 2.78 -11.22
N VAL A 26 4.16 4.03 -11.14
CA VAL A 26 4.25 4.81 -9.90
C VAL A 26 2.90 5.47 -9.62
N GLY A 27 2.25 5.17 -8.50
CA GLY A 27 1.08 5.90 -8.03
C GLY A 27 1.51 7.02 -7.07
N ALA A 28 1.25 8.29 -7.41
CA ALA A 28 1.61 9.41 -6.56
C ALA A 28 0.72 10.63 -6.84
N ARG A 29 0.54 11.52 -5.85
CA ARG A 29 -0.29 12.73 -6.00
C ARG A 29 0.44 13.94 -6.61
N HIS A 30 1.77 13.96 -6.57
CA HIS A 30 2.58 15.09 -7.05
C HIS A 30 3.49 14.65 -8.18
N GLN A 31 3.35 15.30 -9.34
CA GLN A 31 4.07 14.98 -10.56
C GLN A 31 5.59 15.03 -10.36
N GLU A 32 6.13 16.14 -9.87
CA GLU A 32 7.58 16.33 -9.69
C GLU A 32 8.21 15.22 -8.84
N ARG A 33 7.50 14.79 -7.76
CA ARG A 33 7.99 13.71 -6.90
C ARG A 33 7.89 12.34 -7.58
N ALA A 34 6.88 12.14 -8.41
CA ALA A 34 6.74 10.92 -9.21
C ALA A 34 7.85 10.83 -10.25
N GLU A 35 8.11 11.92 -10.99
CA GLU A 35 9.16 12.00 -12.01
C GLU A 35 10.54 11.73 -11.42
N LYS A 36 10.86 12.34 -10.27
CA LYS A 36 12.10 12.08 -9.56
C LYS A 36 12.24 10.59 -9.18
N ALA A 37 11.20 10.00 -8.61
CA ALA A 37 11.23 8.58 -8.23
C ALA A 37 11.36 7.67 -9.46
N MET A 38 10.67 7.98 -10.57
CA MET A 38 10.80 7.23 -11.81
C MET A 38 12.23 7.29 -12.36
N GLU A 39 12.87 8.46 -12.33
CA GLU A 39 14.26 8.60 -12.76
C GLU A 39 15.21 7.77 -11.89
N GLU A 40 15.05 7.85 -10.56
CA GLU A 40 15.84 7.03 -9.62
C GLU A 40 15.68 5.53 -9.86
N LEU A 41 14.48 5.07 -10.22
CA LEU A 41 14.23 3.66 -10.56
C LEU A 41 14.86 3.29 -11.91
N LYS A 42 14.73 4.14 -12.94
CA LYS A 42 15.30 3.93 -14.28
C LYS A 42 16.82 3.84 -14.26
N VAL A 43 17.48 4.69 -13.47
CA VAL A 43 18.95 4.64 -13.28
C VAL A 43 19.42 3.30 -12.72
N GLN A 44 18.55 2.57 -12.00
CA GLN A 44 18.82 1.23 -11.49
C GLN A 44 18.47 0.11 -12.49
N GLY A 45 18.15 0.46 -13.73
CA GLY A 45 17.80 -0.52 -14.79
C GLY A 45 16.38 -1.07 -14.70
N ILE A 46 15.50 -0.42 -13.92
CA ILE A 46 14.13 -0.86 -13.73
C ILE A 46 13.25 -0.34 -14.89
N ASP A 47 12.42 -1.22 -15.44
CA ASP A 47 11.41 -0.85 -16.42
C ASP A 47 10.27 -0.07 -15.74
N VAL A 48 10.22 1.25 -15.98
CA VAL A 48 9.21 2.14 -15.44
C VAL A 48 8.31 2.65 -16.55
N LEU A 49 7.09 2.13 -16.60
CA LEU A 49 6.11 2.45 -17.64
C LEU A 49 5.57 3.88 -17.53
N GLY A 50 5.50 4.42 -16.32
CA GLY A 50 5.01 5.77 -16.08
C GLY A 50 4.45 5.96 -14.67
N TRP A 51 3.61 6.99 -14.52
CA TRP A 51 2.94 7.29 -13.25
C TRP A 51 1.47 7.61 -13.46
N LEU A 52 0.70 7.47 -12.39
CA LEU A 52 -0.71 7.88 -12.30
C LEU A 52 -0.88 8.88 -11.17
N ASN A 53 -1.62 9.95 -11.44
CA ASN A 53 -1.98 10.92 -10.42
C ASN A 53 -3.06 10.33 -9.51
N ILE A 54 -2.65 9.87 -8.33
CA ILE A 54 -3.53 9.25 -7.35
C ILE A 54 -3.52 10.07 -6.06
N GLU A 55 -4.63 10.76 -5.82
CA GLU A 55 -4.93 11.46 -4.57
C GLU A 55 -6.07 10.72 -3.86
N LEU A 56 -5.74 9.90 -2.86
CA LEU A 56 -6.70 9.01 -2.18
C LEU A 56 -7.82 9.77 -1.45
N GLY A 57 -7.60 11.00 -1.05
CA GLY A 57 -8.65 11.87 -0.48
C GLY A 57 -9.60 12.48 -1.52
N ASN A 58 -9.43 12.18 -2.81
CA ASN A 58 -10.19 12.78 -3.91
C ASN A 58 -10.71 11.71 -4.88
N ILE A 59 -12.00 11.38 -4.75
CA ILE A 59 -12.65 10.34 -5.56
C ILE A 59 -12.53 10.60 -7.05
N ALA A 60 -12.70 11.85 -7.50
CA ALA A 60 -12.55 12.19 -8.91
C ALA A 60 -11.12 11.98 -9.44
N SER A 61 -10.10 12.14 -8.59
CA SER A 61 -8.71 11.78 -8.95
C SER A 61 -8.56 10.27 -9.13
N ILE A 62 -9.18 9.49 -8.24
CA ILE A 62 -9.16 8.02 -8.30
C ILE A 62 -9.84 7.51 -9.58
N GLU A 63 -11.01 8.04 -9.88
CA GLU A 63 -11.77 7.67 -11.09
C GLU A 63 -10.96 7.95 -12.37
N ARG A 64 -10.39 9.16 -12.49
CA ARG A 64 -9.52 9.50 -13.64
C ARG A 64 -8.32 8.57 -13.74
N ALA A 65 -7.63 8.32 -12.62
CA ALA A 65 -6.47 7.43 -12.59
C ALA A 65 -6.83 6.00 -13.00
N SER A 66 -8.01 5.52 -12.64
CA SER A 66 -8.48 4.17 -12.99
C SER A 66 -8.82 4.04 -14.48
N VAL A 67 -9.42 5.06 -15.08
CA VAL A 67 -9.64 5.13 -16.55
C VAL A 67 -8.30 5.16 -17.27
N GLU A 68 -7.39 6.04 -16.86
CA GLU A 68 -6.05 6.16 -17.43
C GLU A 68 -5.25 4.85 -17.29
N ALA A 69 -5.41 4.14 -16.18
CA ALA A 69 -4.77 2.84 -15.98
C ALA A 69 -5.26 1.81 -16.98
N ALA A 70 -6.57 1.74 -17.24
CA ALA A 70 -7.14 0.82 -18.21
C ALA A 70 -6.69 1.12 -19.65
N GLU A 71 -6.53 2.39 -20.00
CA GLU A 71 -6.08 2.83 -21.31
C GLU A 71 -4.59 2.60 -21.54
N LYS A 72 -3.74 3.02 -20.58
CA LYS A 72 -2.29 3.04 -20.75
C LYS A 72 -1.58 1.76 -20.27
N TYR A 73 -2.18 1.07 -19.31
CA TYR A 73 -1.57 -0.10 -18.65
C TYR A 73 -2.54 -1.30 -18.63
N PRO A 74 -3.06 -1.75 -19.80
CA PRO A 74 -4.09 -2.80 -19.87
C PRO A 74 -3.63 -4.15 -19.30
N GLY A 75 -2.32 -4.37 -19.15
CA GLY A 75 -1.72 -5.55 -18.51
C GLY A 75 -1.49 -5.41 -17.00
N LEU A 76 -2.10 -4.42 -16.35
CA LEU A 76 -1.93 -4.23 -14.90
C LEU A 76 -2.44 -5.44 -14.12
N SER A 77 -1.51 -6.18 -13.49
CA SER A 77 -1.78 -7.42 -12.75
C SER A 77 -1.40 -7.36 -11.26
N LEU A 78 -0.84 -6.25 -10.80
CA LEU A 78 -0.50 -6.06 -9.38
C LEU A 78 -0.85 -4.65 -8.91
N LEU A 79 -1.65 -4.57 -7.85
CA LEU A 79 -1.91 -3.33 -7.11
C LEU A 79 -1.32 -3.45 -5.71
N VAL A 80 -0.36 -2.59 -5.36
CA VAL A 80 0.13 -2.44 -3.99
C VAL A 80 -0.45 -1.17 -3.38
N ASN A 81 -1.39 -1.33 -2.48
CA ASN A 81 -1.99 -0.27 -1.68
C ASN A 81 -1.06 0.07 -0.51
N ASN A 82 -0.16 1.03 -0.73
CA ASN A 82 0.82 1.45 0.28
C ASN A 82 0.61 2.90 0.72
N ALA A 83 0.08 3.77 -0.14
CA ALA A 83 -0.15 5.17 0.22
C ALA A 83 -1.07 5.33 1.42
N GLY A 84 -0.76 6.30 2.28
CA GLY A 84 -1.55 6.64 3.45
C GLY A 84 -0.99 7.85 4.18
N ILE A 85 -1.75 8.36 5.14
CA ILE A 85 -1.38 9.46 6.02
C ILE A 85 -1.39 8.98 7.49
N PRO A 86 -0.47 9.47 8.32
CA PRO A 86 -0.33 9.00 9.70
C PRO A 86 -1.31 9.65 10.69
N GLY A 87 -1.89 10.81 10.36
CA GLY A 87 -2.49 11.68 11.34
C GLY A 87 -1.44 12.28 12.30
N ASN A 88 -1.88 12.82 13.42
CA ASN A 88 -0.99 13.32 14.47
C ASN A 88 -0.58 12.18 15.42
N MET A 89 0.66 11.77 15.35
CA MET A 89 1.18 10.65 16.14
C MET A 89 1.51 10.98 17.59
N ASN A 90 1.45 12.27 17.97
CA ASN A 90 1.87 12.77 19.29
C ASN A 90 0.70 13.22 20.16
N VAL A 91 -0.51 12.80 19.84
CA VAL A 91 -1.74 13.21 20.54
C VAL A 91 -2.44 11.98 21.11
N ASP A 92 -2.81 12.06 22.38
CA ASP A 92 -3.62 11.03 23.05
C ASP A 92 -5.00 10.91 22.39
N ALA A 93 -5.60 9.73 22.46
CA ALA A 93 -6.89 9.43 21.82
C ALA A 93 -8.00 10.43 22.21
N GLN A 94 -8.07 10.83 23.50
CA GLN A 94 -9.07 11.80 23.97
C GLN A 94 -8.91 13.22 23.41
N HIS A 95 -7.72 13.56 22.90
CA HIS A 95 -7.42 14.88 22.33
C HIS A 95 -7.34 14.86 20.80
N THR A 96 -7.50 13.68 20.17
CA THR A 96 -7.49 13.56 18.71
C THR A 96 -8.69 14.30 18.10
N ALA A 97 -8.43 15.22 17.17
CA ALA A 97 -9.49 15.98 16.52
C ALA A 97 -10.36 15.08 15.60
N LEU A 98 -11.68 15.28 15.61
CA LEU A 98 -12.60 14.52 14.72
C LEU A 98 -12.28 14.71 13.25
N SER A 99 -11.80 15.91 12.85
CA SER A 99 -11.35 16.18 11.48
C SER A 99 -10.17 15.32 11.06
N GLU A 100 -9.24 15.04 11.97
CA GLU A 100 -8.09 14.19 11.73
C GLU A 100 -8.48 12.71 11.58
N ILE A 101 -9.39 12.24 12.46
CA ILE A 101 -9.95 10.88 12.32
C ILE A 101 -10.62 10.74 10.96
N LYS A 102 -11.46 11.74 10.60
CA LYS A 102 -12.15 11.76 9.31
C LYS A 102 -11.16 11.73 8.14
N GLU A 103 -10.13 12.56 8.16
CA GLU A 103 -9.12 12.62 7.11
C GLU A 103 -8.37 11.28 6.95
N CYS A 104 -7.95 10.65 8.06
CA CYS A 104 -7.32 9.35 8.02
C CYS A 104 -8.26 8.26 7.46
N ILE A 105 -9.53 8.27 7.85
CA ILE A 105 -10.54 7.34 7.31
C ILE A 105 -10.77 7.60 5.81
N ASP A 106 -10.93 8.85 5.40
CA ASP A 106 -11.17 9.21 4.00
C ASP A 106 -9.99 8.79 3.10
N VAL A 107 -8.75 9.03 3.53
CA VAL A 107 -7.56 8.71 2.74
C VAL A 107 -7.19 7.22 2.83
N ASN A 108 -6.99 6.70 4.05
CA ASN A 108 -6.39 5.38 4.23
C ASN A 108 -7.39 4.24 3.96
N PHE A 109 -8.69 4.46 4.21
CA PHE A 109 -9.72 3.44 4.03
C PHE A 109 -10.60 3.73 2.80
N ILE A 110 -11.36 4.82 2.78
CA ILE A 110 -12.33 5.09 1.70
C ILE A 110 -11.61 5.24 0.35
N GLY A 111 -10.53 6.02 0.30
CA GLY A 111 -9.76 6.21 -0.92
C GLY A 111 -9.09 4.93 -1.41
N THR A 112 -8.53 4.12 -0.50
CA THR A 112 -7.95 2.82 -0.84
C THR A 112 -9.01 1.85 -1.37
N PHE A 113 -10.20 1.83 -0.74
CA PHE A 113 -11.33 1.02 -1.22
C PHE A 113 -11.81 1.47 -2.61
N ALA A 114 -12.00 2.79 -2.79
CA ALA A 114 -12.43 3.35 -4.07
C ALA A 114 -11.46 3.00 -5.20
N LEU A 115 -10.15 3.16 -4.98
CA LEU A 115 -9.12 2.81 -5.95
C LEU A 115 -9.13 1.31 -6.26
N THR A 116 -9.16 0.47 -5.22
CA THR A 116 -9.21 -0.98 -5.35
C THR A 116 -10.43 -1.42 -6.17
N LYS A 117 -11.61 -0.91 -5.81
CA LYS A 117 -12.87 -1.19 -6.51
C LYS A 117 -12.84 -0.76 -7.98
N SER A 118 -12.31 0.43 -8.27
CA SER A 118 -12.27 0.97 -9.64
C SER A 118 -11.29 0.21 -10.53
N LEU A 119 -10.19 -0.32 -9.97
CA LEU A 119 -9.21 -1.13 -10.72
C LEU A 119 -9.56 -2.63 -10.76
N LEU A 120 -10.55 -3.08 -9.98
CA LEU A 120 -10.88 -4.49 -9.87
C LEU A 120 -11.17 -5.17 -11.21
N PRO A 121 -11.96 -4.59 -12.15
CA PRO A 121 -12.20 -5.21 -13.45
C PRO A 121 -10.91 -5.44 -14.25
N LEU A 122 -9.98 -4.49 -14.21
CA LEU A 122 -8.69 -4.57 -14.90
C LEU A 122 -7.79 -5.64 -14.27
N LEU A 123 -7.70 -5.66 -12.95
CA LEU A 123 -6.92 -6.65 -12.21
C LEU A 123 -7.48 -8.07 -12.41
N GLU A 124 -8.79 -8.24 -12.38
CA GLU A 124 -9.46 -9.53 -12.57
C GLU A 124 -9.22 -10.07 -13.99
N ALA A 125 -9.30 -9.23 -15.02
CA ALA A 125 -9.01 -9.61 -16.40
C ALA A 125 -7.57 -10.13 -16.57
N ASN A 126 -6.64 -9.66 -15.74
CA ASN A 126 -5.24 -10.06 -15.74
C ASN A 126 -4.88 -11.10 -14.66
N LYS A 127 -5.87 -11.74 -14.01
CA LYS A 127 -5.68 -12.68 -12.90
C LYS A 127 -4.74 -12.08 -11.84
N GLY A 128 -5.03 -10.85 -11.49
CA GLY A 128 -4.13 -9.98 -10.74
C GLY A 128 -4.12 -10.25 -9.25
N ARG A 129 -3.30 -9.45 -8.58
CA ARG A 129 -3.05 -9.55 -7.16
C ARG A 129 -3.16 -8.17 -6.50
N ILE A 130 -3.79 -8.09 -5.34
CA ILE A 130 -3.91 -6.87 -4.53
C ILE A 130 -3.16 -7.11 -3.22
N VAL A 131 -2.20 -6.25 -2.93
CA VAL A 131 -1.40 -6.30 -1.70
C VAL A 131 -1.64 -5.03 -0.90
N ASN A 132 -2.07 -5.17 0.33
CA ASN A 132 -2.37 -4.05 1.20
C ASN A 132 -1.30 -3.88 2.27
N ILE A 133 -0.58 -2.77 2.26
CA ILE A 133 0.43 -2.44 3.29
C ILE A 133 -0.29 -1.80 4.47
N THR A 134 -0.24 -2.49 5.61
CA THR A 134 -1.05 -2.14 6.79
C THR A 134 -0.31 -2.43 8.10
N VAL A 135 -1.01 -2.32 9.21
CA VAL A 135 -0.54 -2.67 10.55
C VAL A 135 -1.53 -3.64 11.20
N PRO A 136 -1.11 -4.40 12.22
CA PRO A 136 -2.02 -5.25 12.98
C PRO A 136 -3.20 -4.45 13.56
N SER A 137 -4.36 -5.10 13.66
CA SER A 137 -5.53 -4.50 14.33
C SER A 137 -5.41 -4.55 15.86
N GLU A 138 -4.48 -5.34 16.40
CA GLU A 138 -4.13 -5.35 17.81
C GLU A 138 -3.44 -4.04 18.20
N ILE A 139 -3.82 -3.47 19.35
CA ILE A 139 -3.29 -2.20 19.81
C ILE A 139 -1.91 -2.41 20.45
N SER A 140 -0.90 -1.80 19.84
CA SER A 140 0.45 -1.79 20.39
C SER A 140 0.53 -0.84 21.61
N PRO A 141 1.12 -1.26 22.74
CA PRO A 141 1.34 -0.37 23.88
C PRO A 141 2.40 0.72 23.58
N TYR A 142 3.21 0.53 22.56
CA TYR A 142 4.32 1.44 22.22
C TYR A 142 3.96 2.49 21.17
N TRP A 143 2.95 2.21 20.34
CA TRP A 143 2.57 3.12 19.25
C TRP A 143 1.12 2.85 18.82
N HIS A 144 0.23 3.81 19.08
CA HIS A 144 -1.20 3.65 18.88
C HIS A 144 -1.93 4.98 18.57
N PRO A 145 -1.50 5.74 17.54
CA PRO A 145 -2.21 6.97 17.15
C PRO A 145 -3.61 6.63 16.65
N LEU A 146 -4.64 7.10 17.37
CA LEU A 146 -6.03 6.68 17.18
C LEU A 146 -6.50 6.77 15.73
N ALA A 147 -6.32 7.92 15.08
CA ALA A 147 -6.81 8.15 13.73
C ALA A 147 -6.21 7.16 12.71
N TYR A 148 -4.90 6.91 12.82
CA TYR A 148 -4.19 5.97 11.96
C TYR A 148 -4.63 4.53 12.20
N VAL A 149 -4.58 4.09 13.46
CA VAL A 149 -4.91 2.70 13.82
C VAL A 149 -6.36 2.37 13.44
N ALA A 150 -7.31 3.27 13.73
CA ALA A 150 -8.70 3.10 13.34
C ALA A 150 -8.87 2.97 11.82
N SER A 151 -8.17 3.81 11.03
CA SER A 151 -8.23 3.75 9.58
C SER A 151 -7.64 2.46 9.00
N LYS A 152 -6.54 1.96 9.60
CA LYS A 152 -5.91 0.70 9.18
C LYS A 152 -6.71 -0.53 9.61
N ALA A 153 -7.37 -0.49 10.76
CA ALA A 153 -8.29 -1.55 11.18
C ALA A 153 -9.50 -1.66 10.22
N ALA A 154 -10.07 -0.51 9.80
CA ALA A 154 -11.12 -0.49 8.78
C ALA A 154 -10.62 -1.05 7.44
N GLN A 155 -9.39 -0.73 7.03
CA GLN A 155 -8.75 -1.25 5.83
C GLN A 155 -8.53 -2.77 5.93
N ASN A 156 -8.11 -3.30 7.08
CA ASN A 156 -7.96 -4.75 7.30
C ASN A 156 -9.30 -5.49 7.21
N ALA A 157 -10.36 -4.92 7.80
CA ALA A 157 -11.71 -5.48 7.70
C ALA A 157 -12.20 -5.55 6.25
N MET A 158 -11.99 -4.48 5.47
CA MET A 158 -12.31 -4.44 4.03
C MET A 158 -11.59 -5.56 3.28
N MET A 159 -10.29 -5.71 3.50
CA MET A 159 -9.48 -6.73 2.83
C MET A 159 -9.96 -8.14 3.15
N GLY A 160 -10.29 -8.41 4.42
CA GLY A 160 -10.84 -9.71 4.85
C GLY A 160 -12.18 -10.03 4.20
N VAL A 161 -13.10 -9.04 4.13
CA VAL A 161 -14.41 -9.21 3.46
C VAL A 161 -14.21 -9.47 1.97
N MET A 162 -13.41 -8.66 1.28
CA MET A 162 -13.15 -8.86 -0.15
C MET A 162 -12.48 -10.21 -0.44
N ALA A 163 -11.52 -10.63 0.40
CA ALA A 163 -10.87 -11.94 0.24
C ALA A 163 -11.85 -13.09 0.34
N MET A 164 -12.76 -13.05 1.32
CA MET A 164 -13.81 -14.05 1.50
C MET A 164 -14.76 -14.07 0.30
N GLU A 165 -15.22 -12.90 -0.17
CA GLU A 165 -16.11 -12.78 -1.33
C GLU A 165 -15.45 -13.28 -2.62
N PHE A 166 -14.15 -12.99 -2.83
CA PHE A 166 -13.41 -13.47 -4.00
C PHE A 166 -13.27 -15.00 -3.97
N GLN A 167 -13.02 -15.58 -2.81
CA GLN A 167 -12.93 -17.02 -2.65
C GLN A 167 -14.29 -17.69 -2.90
N GLN A 168 -15.38 -17.16 -2.34
CA GLN A 168 -16.73 -17.68 -2.53
C GLN A 168 -17.23 -17.54 -3.96
N GLY A 169 -16.85 -16.44 -4.63
CA GLY A 169 -17.20 -16.17 -6.02
C GLY A 169 -16.27 -16.81 -7.05
N GLU A 170 -15.31 -17.64 -6.62
CA GLU A 170 -14.30 -18.28 -7.47
C GLU A 170 -13.57 -17.29 -8.41
N ARG A 171 -13.36 -16.07 -7.92
CA ARG A 171 -12.70 -15.02 -8.71
C ARG A 171 -11.21 -15.32 -8.92
N SER A 172 -10.72 -15.03 -10.13
CA SER A 172 -9.32 -15.22 -10.49
C SER A 172 -8.43 -14.04 -10.05
N ILE A 173 -8.64 -13.56 -8.82
CA ILE A 173 -7.89 -12.44 -8.24
C ILE A 173 -7.53 -12.76 -6.79
N GLU A 174 -6.34 -12.42 -6.40
CA GLU A 174 -5.82 -12.63 -5.05
C GLU A 174 -5.75 -11.30 -4.29
N ILE A 175 -6.07 -11.32 -3.00
CA ILE A 175 -5.99 -10.16 -2.12
C ILE A 175 -5.48 -10.58 -0.75
N PHE A 176 -4.44 -9.89 -0.24
CA PHE A 176 -3.85 -10.14 1.07
C PHE A 176 -3.23 -8.89 1.68
N SER A 177 -2.90 -8.94 2.96
CA SER A 177 -2.33 -7.84 3.73
C SER A 177 -0.92 -8.15 4.20
N VAL A 178 -0.06 -7.13 4.20
CA VAL A 178 1.33 -7.23 4.67
C VAL A 178 1.58 -6.15 5.73
N HIS A 179 2.05 -6.58 6.90
CA HIS A 179 2.61 -5.68 7.91
C HIS A 179 4.12 -5.59 7.72
N PRO A 180 4.64 -4.41 7.35
CA PRO A 180 6.07 -4.23 7.04
C PRO A 180 6.98 -4.24 8.28
N GLY A 181 6.41 -4.19 9.49
CA GLY A 181 7.14 -3.94 10.73
C GLY A 181 7.54 -2.47 10.90
N PRO A 182 8.15 -2.13 12.03
CA PRO A 182 8.65 -0.79 12.29
C PRO A 182 9.69 -0.41 11.23
N THR A 183 9.45 0.68 10.50
CA THR A 183 10.30 1.09 9.37
C THR A 183 10.59 2.58 9.44
N THR A 184 11.85 2.96 9.31
CA THR A 184 12.27 4.37 9.28
C THR A 184 11.78 5.04 8.00
N THR A 185 10.84 5.97 8.13
CA THR A 185 10.23 6.71 7.02
C THR A 185 9.78 8.10 7.45
N ASP A 186 9.49 8.98 6.49
CA ASP A 186 8.90 10.29 6.78
C ASP A 186 7.54 10.18 7.49
N LEU A 187 6.82 9.06 7.31
CA LEU A 187 5.51 8.85 7.93
C LEU A 187 5.58 8.88 9.46
N ASN A 188 6.68 8.41 10.03
CA ASN A 188 6.94 8.43 11.47
C ASN A 188 8.05 9.43 11.87
N GLY A 189 8.27 10.48 11.06
CA GLY A 189 9.27 11.50 11.33
C GLY A 189 10.72 11.00 11.24
N ASN A 190 10.96 9.96 10.44
CA ASN A 190 12.26 9.31 10.30
C ASN A 190 12.80 8.71 11.61
N MET A 191 11.89 8.27 12.48
CA MET A 191 12.26 7.59 13.73
C MET A 191 13.11 6.35 13.41
N CYS A 192 14.24 6.23 14.09
CA CYS A 192 15.18 5.11 13.95
C CYS A 192 15.56 4.61 15.35
N LEU A 193 14.98 3.49 15.74
CA LEU A 193 15.20 2.83 17.03
C LEU A 193 15.66 1.38 16.80
N PRO A 194 16.21 0.70 17.81
CA PRO A 194 16.49 -0.73 17.72
C PRO A 194 15.22 -1.50 17.30
N GLY A 195 15.34 -2.36 16.30
CA GLY A 195 14.21 -3.11 15.70
C GLY A 195 13.53 -2.39 14.54
N PHE A 196 13.92 -1.16 14.19
CA PHE A 196 13.45 -0.50 12.97
C PHE A 196 14.23 -0.98 11.74
N HIS A 197 13.52 -1.13 10.64
CA HIS A 197 14.07 -1.58 9.37
C HIS A 197 14.20 -0.40 8.40
N ASP A 198 15.13 -0.50 7.45
CA ASP A 198 15.22 0.43 6.33
C ASP A 198 14.27 0.06 5.19
N ILE A 199 13.96 1.02 4.34
CA ILE A 199 13.01 0.85 3.22
C ILE A 199 13.46 -0.18 2.18
N ASN A 200 14.77 -0.39 2.01
CA ASN A 200 15.27 -1.38 1.07
C ASN A 200 15.04 -2.80 1.60
N THR A 201 15.31 -3.01 2.88
CA THR A 201 15.09 -4.31 3.54
C THR A 201 13.61 -4.70 3.51
N VAL A 202 12.70 -3.76 3.85
CA VAL A 202 11.25 -3.98 3.79
C VAL A 202 10.77 -4.18 2.36
N GLY A 203 11.23 -3.34 1.43
CA GLY A 203 10.88 -3.45 0.01
C GLY A 203 11.28 -4.79 -0.59
N ARG A 204 12.50 -5.26 -0.29
CA ARG A 204 13.00 -6.56 -0.75
C ARG A 204 12.16 -7.71 -0.21
N LYS A 205 11.91 -7.76 1.10
CA LYS A 205 11.09 -8.83 1.70
C LYS A 205 9.66 -8.84 1.16
N THR A 206 9.06 -7.66 0.97
CA THR A 206 7.72 -7.55 0.38
C THR A 206 7.72 -8.08 -1.07
N ALA A 207 8.72 -7.72 -1.87
CA ALA A 207 8.84 -8.20 -3.23
C ALA A 207 9.12 -9.72 -3.31
N GLU A 208 9.95 -10.26 -2.41
CA GLU A 208 10.18 -11.71 -2.26
C GLU A 208 8.88 -12.45 -1.95
N LEU A 209 8.06 -11.94 -1.01
CA LEU A 209 6.76 -12.50 -0.66
C LEU A 209 5.80 -12.48 -1.86
N ILE A 210 5.73 -11.37 -2.59
CA ILE A 210 4.87 -11.26 -3.79
C ILE A 210 5.31 -12.26 -4.87
N ASN A 211 6.59 -12.63 -4.93
CA ASN A 211 7.17 -13.50 -5.95
C ASN A 211 7.42 -14.94 -5.47
N ASP A 212 6.95 -15.35 -4.30
CA ASP A 212 7.23 -16.68 -3.74
C ASP A 212 6.46 -17.84 -4.39
N GLY A 213 5.56 -17.52 -5.31
CA GLY A 213 4.76 -18.49 -6.07
C GLY A 213 3.59 -19.10 -5.28
N LYS A 214 3.31 -18.63 -4.07
CA LYS A 214 2.22 -19.13 -3.24
C LYS A 214 0.97 -18.27 -3.39
N CYS A 215 -0.17 -18.85 -3.04
CA CYS A 215 -1.42 -18.12 -2.88
C CYS A 215 -1.58 -17.68 -1.42
N HIS A 216 -1.75 -16.39 -1.22
CA HIS A 216 -1.90 -15.75 0.10
C HIS A 216 -3.31 -15.19 0.30
N GLN A 217 -4.32 -15.74 -0.38
CA GLN A 217 -5.69 -15.23 -0.35
C GLN A 217 -6.22 -15.06 1.09
N GLY A 218 -6.49 -13.81 1.46
CA GLY A 218 -7.03 -13.44 2.76
C GLY A 218 -6.03 -13.43 3.92
N GLU A 219 -4.76 -13.75 3.67
CA GLU A 219 -3.74 -13.76 4.71
C GLU A 219 -3.38 -12.35 5.20
N PHE A 220 -3.06 -12.27 6.48
CA PHE A 220 -2.37 -11.13 7.09
C PHE A 220 -0.96 -11.56 7.46
N ILE A 221 0.04 -11.06 6.74
CA ILE A 221 1.43 -11.52 6.83
C ILE A 221 2.29 -10.45 7.52
N GLU A 222 2.92 -10.82 8.61
CA GLU A 222 3.93 -9.97 9.26
C GLU A 222 5.33 -10.32 8.74
N LEU A 223 6.02 -9.34 8.13
CA LEU A 223 7.39 -9.56 7.65
C LEU A 223 8.41 -9.78 8.79
N TYR A 224 8.06 -9.32 9.98
CA TYR A 224 8.85 -9.42 11.20
C TYR A 224 7.94 -9.77 12.38
N PRO A 225 7.45 -11.01 12.45
CA PRO A 225 6.60 -11.43 13.55
C PRO A 225 7.34 -11.32 14.88
N ILE A 226 6.68 -10.73 15.88
CA ILE A 226 7.19 -10.73 17.25
C ILE A 226 7.07 -12.17 17.75
N VAL A 227 8.20 -12.83 17.95
CA VAL A 227 8.23 -14.15 18.62
C VAL A 227 7.81 -13.89 20.06
N LYS A 228 6.58 -14.26 20.42
CA LYS A 228 6.14 -14.29 21.82
C LYS A 228 6.87 -15.47 22.48
N GLU A 229 7.81 -15.15 23.38
CA GLU A 229 8.44 -16.14 24.27
C GLU A 229 7.42 -16.71 25.27
#